data_b09631b1919ee80541b480f669f72dca
#
_entry.id   b09631b1919ee80541b480f669f72dca
#
_cell.length_a   1.000
_cell.length_b   1.000
_cell.length_c   1.000
_cell.angle_alpha   90.00
_cell.angle_beta   90.00
_cell.angle_gamma   90.00
#
_symmetry.space_group_name_H-M   'P 1'
#
loop_
_entity.id
_entity.type
_entity.pdbx_description
1 polymer ?
#
loop_
_entity_poly.entity_id
_entity_poly.type
_entity_poly.pdbx_seq_one_letter_code
_entity_poly.pdbx_strand_id
1 'polypeptide(L)'
;MRAIRRVTAAALVLLASGALAQASTTVRPPKFNYQLHTLPNVLTLILSEDRSTPIVHAQIWYHVGSKDEPAGRSGFAHLFEHMMFKGSKNLSLEEHTSLVASVGGRSNAYTTEDTTVFWNTVPSHYLSMMLWMEADRMATLRVDEERFKSEREVVKEERRMRVDNQPYGRLQEHIYAQAFTTHPYRTPTIGSIADLEASTIDDVRAFYETYYVPANATLVLVGDFDTAAAFDLVKKY
;
A
#
# COMPACT_ATOMS: atom_id res chain seq x y z
N MET A 1 30.40 62.49 21.69
CA MET A 1 30.77 61.62 20.55
C MET A 1 30.70 60.11 20.80
N ARG A 2 31.01 59.58 21.95
CA ARG A 2 30.95 58.10 22.23
C ARG A 2 29.53 57.56 22.34
N ALA A 3 28.54 58.35 22.80
CA ALA A 3 27.13 57.91 22.93
C ALA A 3 26.44 57.81 21.56
N ILE A 4 26.70 58.74 20.63
CA ILE A 4 26.09 58.71 19.29
C ILE A 4 26.58 57.52 18.45
N ARG A 5 27.86 57.11 18.60
CA ARG A 5 28.40 55.92 17.91
C ARG A 5 27.79 54.61 18.43
N ARG A 6 27.39 54.53 19.68
CA ARG A 6 26.75 53.31 20.22
C ARG A 6 25.29 53.18 19.77
N VAL A 7 24.57 54.28 19.65
CA VAL A 7 23.18 54.28 19.14
C VAL A 7 23.12 53.90 17.64
N THR A 8 24.06 54.43 16.82
CA THR A 8 24.13 54.08 15.41
C THR A 8 24.53 52.64 15.17
N ALA A 9 25.42 52.08 15.99
CA ALA A 9 25.79 50.64 15.90
C ALA A 9 24.64 49.72 16.29
N ALA A 10 23.88 50.06 17.33
CA ALA A 10 22.71 49.27 17.77
C ALA A 10 21.56 49.36 16.75
N ALA A 11 21.32 50.49 16.11
CA ALA A 11 20.31 50.63 15.05
C ALA A 11 20.67 49.85 13.77
N LEU A 12 21.97 49.80 13.40
CA LEU A 12 22.45 49.01 12.27
C LEU A 12 22.34 47.50 12.51
N VAL A 13 22.56 47.02 13.73
CA VAL A 13 22.38 45.59 14.10
C VAL A 13 20.90 45.21 14.09
N LEU A 14 20.01 46.06 14.55
CA LEU A 14 18.55 45.83 14.51
C LEU A 14 18.00 45.82 13.07
N LEU A 15 18.50 46.68 12.19
CA LEU A 15 18.13 46.68 10.77
C LEU A 15 18.67 45.45 10.00
N ALA A 16 19.86 44.97 10.33
CA ALA A 16 20.42 43.75 9.77
C ALA A 16 19.68 42.51 10.24
N SER A 17 19.21 42.45 11.49
CA SER A 17 18.40 41.35 12.03
C SER A 17 17.01 41.29 11.40
N GLY A 18 16.40 42.44 11.07
CA GLY A 18 15.12 42.49 10.35
C GLY A 18 15.21 42.05 8.89
N ALA A 19 16.33 42.27 8.23
CA ALA A 19 16.55 41.84 6.84
C ALA A 19 16.81 40.30 6.73
N LEU A 20 17.37 39.68 7.75
CA LEU A 20 17.60 38.22 7.81
C LEU A 20 16.32 37.42 8.13
N ALA A 21 15.30 38.05 8.72
CA ALA A 21 14.05 37.39 9.04
C ALA A 21 13.05 37.30 7.87
N GLN A 22 13.34 37.88 6.71
CA GLN A 22 12.44 37.89 5.54
C GLN A 22 12.78 36.91 4.43
N ALA A 23 13.78 36.04 4.59
CA ALA A 23 14.05 34.97 3.67
C ALA A 23 13.36 33.66 4.13
N SER A 24 12.08 33.71 4.50
CA SER A 24 11.26 32.50 4.47
C SER A 24 10.97 32.19 3.02
N THR A 25 11.88 31.48 2.37
CA THR A 25 11.55 30.76 1.15
C THR A 25 10.42 29.80 1.53
N THR A 26 9.17 30.19 1.25
CA THR A 26 8.06 29.27 1.28
C THR A 26 8.38 28.18 0.26
N VAL A 27 8.97 27.08 0.74
CA VAL A 27 9.15 25.88 -0.07
C VAL A 27 7.73 25.42 -0.40
N ARG A 28 7.25 25.80 -1.57
CA ARG A 28 5.99 25.25 -2.07
C ARG A 28 6.27 23.83 -2.51
N PRO A 29 5.50 22.85 -2.04
CA PRO A 29 5.64 21.49 -2.55
C PRO A 29 5.45 21.50 -4.07
N PRO A 30 6.15 20.65 -4.82
CA PRO A 30 5.98 20.57 -6.26
C PRO A 30 4.51 20.27 -6.58
N LYS A 31 4.01 20.90 -7.65
CA LYS A 31 2.66 20.60 -8.14
C LYS A 31 2.72 19.29 -8.90
N PHE A 32 2.05 18.27 -8.38
CA PHE A 32 1.88 16.99 -9.09
C PHE A 32 0.78 17.14 -10.16
N ASN A 33 1.10 16.73 -11.38
CA ASN A 33 0.14 16.63 -12.45
C ASN A 33 -0.38 15.19 -12.47
N TYR A 34 -1.68 15.02 -12.27
CA TYR A 34 -2.34 13.71 -12.36
C TYR A 34 -3.74 13.86 -12.95
N GLN A 35 -4.25 12.77 -13.48
CA GLN A 35 -5.63 12.65 -13.89
C GLN A 35 -6.32 11.65 -12.96
N LEU A 36 -7.53 11.99 -12.53
CA LEU A 36 -8.39 11.16 -11.69
C LEU A 36 -9.62 10.73 -12.50
N HIS A 37 -9.87 9.45 -12.56
CA HIS A 37 -11.02 8.86 -13.25
C HIS A 37 -11.74 7.88 -12.34
N THR A 38 -13.04 7.68 -12.60
CA THR A 38 -13.82 6.58 -12.04
C THR A 38 -14.35 5.74 -13.20
N LEU A 39 -14.02 4.47 -13.22
CA LEU A 39 -14.46 3.55 -14.28
C LEU A 39 -15.93 3.10 -14.06
N PRO A 40 -16.61 2.52 -15.07
CA PRO A 40 -17.97 2.02 -14.93
C PRO A 40 -18.17 0.96 -13.84
N ASN A 41 -17.11 0.18 -13.52
CA ASN A 41 -17.09 -0.79 -12.42
C ASN A 41 -16.71 -0.16 -11.06
N VAL A 42 -16.72 1.17 -10.99
CA VAL A 42 -16.44 2.01 -9.80
C VAL A 42 -14.97 2.01 -9.37
N LEU A 43 -14.07 1.34 -10.10
CA LEU A 43 -12.62 1.45 -9.84
C LEU A 43 -12.17 2.91 -9.94
N THR A 44 -11.50 3.41 -8.91
CA THR A 44 -10.82 4.71 -8.96
C THR A 44 -9.46 4.56 -9.63
N LEU A 45 -9.16 5.41 -10.61
CA LEU A 45 -7.91 5.38 -11.36
C LEU A 45 -7.21 6.73 -11.28
N ILE A 46 -5.93 6.72 -10.85
CA ILE A 46 -5.06 7.89 -10.81
C ILE A 46 -3.89 7.64 -11.77
N LEU A 47 -3.72 8.54 -12.75
CA LEU A 47 -2.66 8.49 -13.74
C LEU A 47 -1.73 9.71 -13.57
N SER A 48 -0.43 9.47 -13.42
CA SER A 48 0.60 10.52 -13.38
C SER A 48 1.74 10.17 -14.33
N GLU A 49 1.74 10.83 -15.50
CA GLU A 49 2.77 10.62 -16.51
C GLU A 49 4.07 11.30 -16.10
N ASP A 50 5.16 10.54 -16.06
CA ASP A 50 6.53 10.99 -15.80
C ASP A 50 7.51 10.19 -16.68
N ARG A 51 8.01 10.82 -17.74
CA ARG A 51 8.93 10.21 -18.72
C ARG A 51 10.40 10.38 -18.37
N SER A 52 10.72 10.80 -17.15
CA SER A 52 12.11 11.00 -16.71
C SER A 52 12.92 9.70 -16.66
N THR A 53 12.25 8.57 -16.50
CA THR A 53 12.86 7.22 -16.43
C THR A 53 11.95 6.22 -17.15
N PRO A 54 12.46 5.24 -17.93
CA PRO A 54 11.66 4.32 -18.73
C PRO A 54 11.06 3.17 -17.87
N ILE A 55 10.39 3.53 -16.79
CA ILE A 55 9.72 2.60 -15.87
C ILE A 55 8.29 3.05 -15.58
N VAL A 56 7.45 2.10 -15.21
CA VAL A 56 6.12 2.36 -14.65
C VAL A 56 6.00 1.71 -13.28
N HIS A 57 5.47 2.47 -12.34
CA HIS A 57 5.08 2.01 -11.01
C HIS A 57 3.56 1.98 -10.91
N ALA A 58 3.01 0.83 -10.52
CA ALA A 58 1.60 0.66 -10.25
C ALA A 58 1.38 0.30 -8.78
N GLN A 59 0.35 0.88 -8.19
CA GLN A 59 -0.17 0.48 -6.89
C GLN A 59 -1.66 0.21 -6.99
N ILE A 60 -2.11 -0.91 -6.44
CA ILE A 60 -3.52 -1.18 -6.21
C ILE A 60 -3.77 -1.12 -4.72
N TRP A 61 -4.59 -0.16 -4.32
CA TRP A 61 -5.01 0.09 -2.95
C TRP A 61 -6.40 -0.49 -2.75
N TYR A 62 -6.51 -1.57 -1.99
CA TYR A 62 -7.79 -2.04 -1.50
C TYR A 62 -8.09 -1.36 -0.17
N HIS A 63 -9.29 -0.76 -0.06
CA HIS A 63 -9.74 -0.07 1.15
C HIS A 63 -10.23 -1.08 2.19
N VAL A 64 -9.34 -1.96 2.59
CA VAL A 64 -9.56 -3.01 3.60
C VAL A 64 -8.26 -3.26 4.34
N GLY A 65 -8.34 -3.29 5.66
CA GLY A 65 -7.21 -3.57 6.55
C GLY A 65 -7.67 -4.29 7.81
N SER A 66 -6.82 -4.36 8.82
CA SER A 66 -7.15 -5.09 10.05
C SER A 66 -8.36 -4.53 10.81
N LYS A 67 -8.75 -3.27 10.59
CA LYS A 67 -9.94 -2.69 11.20
C LYS A 67 -11.25 -3.29 10.68
N ASP A 68 -11.22 -3.86 9.48
CA ASP A 68 -12.41 -4.38 8.79
C ASP A 68 -12.63 -5.88 9.06
N GLU A 69 -11.76 -6.49 9.85
CA GLU A 69 -11.79 -7.90 10.19
C GLU A 69 -12.93 -8.23 11.16
N PRO A 70 -13.68 -9.31 10.92
CA PRO A 70 -14.69 -9.77 11.87
C PRO A 70 -14.08 -10.12 13.24
N ALA A 71 -14.83 -9.95 14.30
CA ALA A 71 -14.40 -10.35 15.65
C ALA A 71 -14.01 -11.84 15.68
N GLY A 72 -12.85 -12.16 16.25
CA GLY A 72 -12.30 -13.50 16.30
C GLY A 72 -11.71 -14.00 14.96
N ARG A 73 -11.40 -13.09 14.05
CA ARG A 73 -10.79 -13.34 12.74
C ARG A 73 -9.63 -12.38 12.46
N SER A 74 -8.86 -12.02 13.50
CA SER A 74 -7.73 -11.11 13.33
C SER A 74 -6.62 -11.72 12.49
N GLY A 75 -6.00 -10.89 11.63
CA GLY A 75 -4.95 -11.27 10.71
C GLY A 75 -5.43 -11.64 9.30
N PHE A 76 -6.73 -11.51 9.00
CA PHE A 76 -7.30 -11.85 7.69
C PHE A 76 -6.80 -10.95 6.56
N ALA A 77 -6.73 -9.66 6.77
CA ALA A 77 -6.24 -8.72 5.75
C ALA A 77 -4.79 -9.05 5.38
N HIS A 78 -3.95 -9.35 6.37
CA HIS A 78 -2.56 -9.75 6.16
C HIS A 78 -2.45 -11.15 5.53
N LEU A 79 -3.25 -12.11 5.96
CA LEU A 79 -3.32 -13.44 5.32
C LEU A 79 -3.72 -13.31 3.84
N PHE A 80 -4.64 -12.39 3.54
CA PHE A 80 -5.04 -12.12 2.16
C PHE A 80 -3.93 -11.49 1.32
N GLU A 81 -3.11 -10.62 1.90
CA GLU A 81 -1.90 -10.13 1.26
C GLU A 81 -1.06 -11.29 0.74
N HIS A 82 -0.82 -12.32 1.56
CA HIS A 82 -0.09 -13.53 1.17
C HIS A 82 -0.83 -14.33 0.08
N MET A 83 -2.13 -14.55 0.26
CA MET A 83 -2.95 -15.33 -0.68
C MET A 83 -2.96 -14.75 -2.09
N MET A 84 -2.87 -13.42 -2.25
CA MET A 84 -2.86 -12.74 -3.55
C MET A 84 -1.63 -13.07 -4.41
N PHE A 85 -0.60 -13.70 -3.86
CA PHE A 85 0.58 -14.17 -4.60
C PHE A 85 0.52 -15.67 -4.93
N LYS A 86 -0.56 -16.38 -4.52
CA LYS A 86 -0.63 -17.85 -4.62
C LYS A 86 -1.35 -18.37 -5.86
N GLY A 87 -1.44 -17.51 -6.87
CA GLY A 87 -1.92 -17.88 -8.20
C GLY A 87 -3.39 -17.52 -8.44
N SER A 88 -3.72 -17.49 -9.70
CA SER A 88 -5.03 -17.15 -10.25
C SER A 88 -5.46 -18.20 -11.27
N LYS A 89 -6.49 -17.91 -12.05
CA LYS A 89 -6.92 -18.80 -13.13
C LYS A 89 -5.82 -19.02 -14.18
N ASN A 90 -5.09 -17.94 -14.52
CA ASN A 90 -4.15 -17.94 -15.62
C ASN A 90 -2.68 -17.96 -15.16
N LEU A 91 -2.41 -17.69 -13.89
CA LEU A 91 -1.08 -17.71 -13.29
C LEU A 91 -0.98 -18.82 -12.23
N SER A 92 0.09 -19.58 -12.29
CA SER A 92 0.41 -20.59 -11.30
C SER A 92 0.95 -19.98 -10.00
N LEU A 93 1.23 -20.84 -9.03
CA LEU A 93 1.84 -20.45 -7.75
C LEU A 93 3.11 -19.64 -7.98
N GLU A 94 3.20 -18.47 -7.35
CA GLU A 94 4.35 -17.55 -7.41
C GLU A 94 4.73 -17.02 -8.82
N GLU A 95 3.98 -17.39 -9.85
CA GLU A 95 4.27 -16.97 -11.22
C GLU A 95 4.14 -15.45 -11.40
N HIS A 96 3.24 -14.80 -10.66
CA HIS A 96 3.11 -13.34 -10.65
C HIS A 96 4.46 -12.67 -10.32
N THR A 97 5.07 -13.05 -9.21
CA THR A 97 6.36 -12.49 -8.78
C THR A 97 7.50 -12.86 -9.74
N SER A 98 7.49 -14.09 -10.23
CA SER A 98 8.50 -14.60 -11.18
C SER A 98 8.44 -13.85 -12.52
N LEU A 99 7.25 -13.59 -13.07
CA LEU A 99 7.08 -12.81 -14.29
C LEU A 99 7.57 -11.39 -14.14
N VAL A 100 7.22 -10.71 -13.04
CA VAL A 100 7.72 -9.35 -12.76
C VAL A 100 9.24 -9.34 -12.65
N ALA A 101 9.83 -10.31 -11.95
CA ALA A 101 11.28 -10.42 -11.81
C ALA A 101 11.98 -10.74 -13.16
N SER A 102 11.38 -11.58 -14.01
CA SER A 102 11.95 -11.97 -15.31
C SER A 102 12.14 -10.80 -16.27
N VAL A 103 11.35 -9.75 -16.13
CA VAL A 103 11.44 -8.52 -16.94
C VAL A 103 12.26 -7.41 -16.25
N GLY A 104 12.97 -7.74 -15.16
CA GLY A 104 13.77 -6.78 -14.39
C GLY A 104 12.94 -5.90 -13.46
N GLY A 105 11.69 -6.25 -13.23
CA GLY A 105 10.77 -5.54 -12.33
C GLY A 105 10.91 -5.97 -10.87
N ARG A 106 10.11 -5.34 -10.02
CA ARG A 106 9.95 -5.66 -8.60
C ARG A 106 8.49 -5.56 -8.20
N SER A 107 8.07 -6.44 -7.31
CA SER A 107 6.73 -6.44 -6.72
C SER A 107 6.80 -6.68 -5.22
N ASN A 108 5.84 -6.14 -4.49
CA ASN A 108 5.62 -6.44 -3.09
C ASN A 108 4.21 -6.00 -2.68
N ALA A 109 3.89 -6.20 -1.41
CA ALA A 109 2.66 -5.73 -0.80
C ALA A 109 2.88 -5.32 0.65
N TYR A 110 1.89 -4.67 1.24
CA TYR A 110 1.81 -4.42 2.68
C TYR A 110 0.37 -4.24 3.12
N THR A 111 0.11 -4.58 4.38
CA THR A 111 -1.18 -4.41 5.03
C THR A 111 -1.03 -3.47 6.22
N THR A 112 -1.99 -2.55 6.35
CA THR A 112 -2.14 -1.65 7.49
C THR A 112 -3.49 -1.90 8.17
N GLU A 113 -3.83 -1.05 9.13
CA GLU A 113 -5.14 -1.07 9.75
C GLU A 113 -6.26 -0.69 8.77
N ASP A 114 -5.97 0.13 7.75
CA ASP A 114 -6.96 0.72 6.83
C ASP A 114 -6.92 0.17 5.43
N THR A 115 -5.76 -0.31 4.96
CA THR A 115 -5.55 -0.65 3.56
C THR A 115 -4.65 -1.86 3.39
N THR A 116 -4.89 -2.62 2.32
CA THR A 116 -3.96 -3.61 1.76
C THR A 116 -3.52 -3.14 0.38
N VAL A 117 -2.22 -2.98 0.19
CA VAL A 117 -1.64 -2.38 -1.01
C VAL A 117 -0.71 -3.36 -1.69
N PHE A 118 -0.89 -3.54 -2.99
CA PHE A 118 0.01 -4.31 -3.86
C PHE A 118 0.67 -3.36 -4.84
N TRP A 119 1.97 -3.53 -5.07
CA TRP A 119 2.68 -2.69 -6.00
C TRP A 119 3.66 -3.45 -6.89
N ASN A 120 3.81 -2.94 -8.11
CA ASN A 120 4.77 -3.42 -9.09
C ASN A 120 5.51 -2.24 -9.71
N THR A 121 6.79 -2.43 -9.97
CA THR A 121 7.60 -1.54 -10.80
C THR A 121 8.19 -2.36 -11.93
N VAL A 122 7.93 -1.96 -13.16
CA VAL A 122 8.43 -2.66 -14.37
C VAL A 122 8.96 -1.66 -15.39
N PRO A 123 9.81 -2.06 -16.36
CA PRO A 123 10.10 -1.24 -17.53
C PRO A 123 8.81 -0.89 -18.27
N SER A 124 8.72 0.34 -18.79
CA SER A 124 7.47 0.94 -19.30
C SER A 124 6.76 0.12 -20.38
N HIS A 125 7.51 -0.58 -21.22
CA HIS A 125 6.94 -1.43 -22.29
C HIS A 125 6.24 -2.71 -21.77
N TYR A 126 6.35 -3.03 -20.47
CA TYR A 126 5.61 -4.13 -19.83
C TYR A 126 4.35 -3.67 -19.07
N LEU A 127 3.92 -2.41 -19.24
CA LEU A 127 2.70 -1.89 -18.62
C LEU A 127 1.47 -2.78 -18.89
N SER A 128 1.29 -3.22 -20.13
CA SER A 128 0.16 -4.07 -20.52
C SER A 128 0.17 -5.44 -19.81
N MET A 129 1.35 -6.07 -19.68
CA MET A 129 1.51 -7.32 -18.94
C MET A 129 1.15 -7.12 -17.46
N MET A 130 1.69 -6.09 -16.85
CA MET A 130 1.46 -5.77 -15.43
C MET A 130 -0.03 -5.54 -15.13
N LEU A 131 -0.72 -4.75 -15.96
CA LEU A 131 -2.15 -4.49 -15.80
C LEU A 131 -2.99 -5.76 -15.96
N TRP A 132 -2.65 -6.60 -16.93
CA TRP A 132 -3.30 -7.88 -17.11
C TRP A 132 -3.15 -8.80 -15.89
N MET A 133 -1.95 -8.88 -15.32
CA MET A 133 -1.69 -9.71 -14.14
C MET A 133 -2.49 -9.23 -12.92
N GLU A 134 -2.57 -7.92 -12.71
CA GLU A 134 -3.34 -7.32 -11.63
C GLU A 134 -4.85 -7.58 -11.78
N ALA A 135 -5.37 -7.41 -12.99
CA ALA A 135 -6.77 -7.70 -13.29
C ALA A 135 -7.09 -9.20 -13.11
N ASP A 136 -6.17 -10.09 -13.53
CA ASP A 136 -6.36 -11.53 -13.40
C ASP A 136 -6.45 -11.97 -11.95
N ARG A 137 -5.53 -11.52 -11.08
CA ARG A 137 -5.60 -11.88 -9.66
C ARG A 137 -6.77 -11.23 -8.93
N MET A 138 -7.20 -10.02 -9.32
CA MET A 138 -8.39 -9.40 -8.76
C MET A 138 -9.67 -10.18 -9.12
N ALA A 139 -9.77 -10.66 -10.35
CA ALA A 139 -10.98 -11.31 -10.85
C ALA A 139 -11.03 -12.83 -10.61
N THR A 140 -9.87 -13.49 -10.51
CA THR A 140 -9.80 -14.96 -10.62
C THR A 140 -8.83 -15.61 -9.64
N LEU A 141 -8.55 -14.97 -8.51
CA LEU A 141 -7.68 -15.52 -7.47
C LEU A 141 -8.11 -16.95 -7.09
N ARG A 142 -7.15 -17.84 -6.97
CA ARG A 142 -7.41 -19.21 -6.50
C ARG A 142 -7.46 -19.26 -4.98
N VAL A 143 -8.67 -19.31 -4.44
CA VAL A 143 -8.92 -19.48 -3.00
C VAL A 143 -9.35 -20.92 -2.75
N ASP A 144 -8.39 -21.79 -2.45
CA ASP A 144 -8.59 -23.20 -2.12
C ASP A 144 -8.00 -23.55 -0.75
N GLU A 145 -8.43 -24.70 -0.23
CA GLU A 145 -8.11 -25.16 1.12
C GLU A 145 -6.62 -25.42 1.32
N GLU A 146 -5.92 -25.91 0.29
CA GLU A 146 -4.49 -26.24 0.38
C GLU A 146 -3.65 -24.97 0.52
N ARG A 147 -3.89 -23.98 -0.37
CA ARG A 147 -3.21 -22.68 -0.33
C ARG A 147 -3.50 -21.91 0.95
N PHE A 148 -4.77 -21.90 1.35
CA PHE A 148 -5.18 -21.26 2.60
C PHE A 148 -4.44 -21.85 3.81
N LYS A 149 -4.42 -23.18 3.96
CA LYS A 149 -3.71 -23.84 5.07
C LYS A 149 -2.22 -23.55 5.04
N SER A 150 -1.61 -23.60 3.87
CA SER A 150 -0.19 -23.29 3.70
C SER A 150 0.12 -21.87 4.15
N GLU A 151 -0.61 -20.87 3.64
CA GLU A 151 -0.34 -19.47 3.96
C GLU A 151 -0.66 -19.12 5.40
N ARG A 152 -1.68 -19.73 5.98
CA ARG A 152 -1.97 -19.58 7.40
C ARG A 152 -0.78 -20.02 8.28
N GLU A 153 -0.13 -21.13 7.96
CA GLU A 153 1.07 -21.55 8.70
C GLU A 153 2.25 -20.61 8.47
N VAL A 154 2.41 -20.07 7.26
CA VAL A 154 3.44 -19.03 6.96
C VAL A 154 3.20 -17.78 7.82
N VAL A 155 1.99 -17.26 7.86
CA VAL A 155 1.65 -16.05 8.66
C VAL A 155 1.85 -16.32 10.16
N LYS A 156 1.49 -17.51 10.65
CA LYS A 156 1.74 -17.89 12.05
C LYS A 156 3.23 -17.91 12.38
N GLU A 157 4.06 -18.43 11.47
CA GLU A 157 5.51 -18.45 11.66
C GLU A 157 6.10 -17.04 11.57
N GLU A 158 5.63 -16.22 10.66
CA GLU A 158 6.01 -14.82 10.58
C GLU A 158 5.70 -14.06 11.87
N ARG A 159 4.50 -14.28 12.46
CA ARG A 159 4.17 -13.73 13.77
C ARG A 159 5.16 -14.16 14.84
N ARG A 160 5.50 -15.46 14.88
CA ARG A 160 6.51 -15.95 15.84
C ARG A 160 7.84 -15.23 15.67
N MET A 161 8.32 -15.12 14.43
CA MET A 161 9.61 -14.50 14.13
C MET A 161 9.63 -13.00 14.40
N ARG A 162 8.60 -12.27 14.01
CA ARG A 162 8.58 -10.80 14.06
C ARG A 162 8.07 -10.23 15.38
N VAL A 163 7.22 -10.98 16.10
CA VAL A 163 6.54 -10.48 17.30
C VAL A 163 6.90 -11.32 18.52
N ASP A 164 6.56 -12.63 18.51
CA ASP A 164 6.59 -13.43 19.72
C ASP A 164 8.01 -13.72 20.23
N ASN A 165 8.96 -13.92 19.31
CA ASN A 165 10.38 -14.23 19.61
C ASN A 165 11.28 -12.98 19.71
N GLN A 166 10.72 -11.78 19.48
CA GLN A 166 11.53 -10.56 19.53
C GLN A 166 11.50 -9.91 20.92
N PRO A 167 12.62 -9.39 21.41
CA PRO A 167 12.62 -8.52 22.58
C PRO A 167 11.67 -7.33 22.35
N TYR A 168 10.73 -7.15 23.27
CA TYR A 168 9.66 -6.11 23.17
C TYR A 168 8.75 -6.22 21.94
N GLY A 169 8.72 -7.34 21.22
CA GLY A 169 7.95 -7.50 19.99
C GLY A 169 6.44 -7.26 20.15
N ARG A 170 5.88 -7.54 21.34
CA ARG A 170 4.47 -7.28 21.67
C ARG A 170 4.18 -5.86 22.17
N LEU A 171 5.18 -4.97 22.24
CA LEU A 171 4.99 -3.64 22.81
C LEU A 171 3.94 -2.85 22.05
N GLN A 172 3.97 -2.85 20.72
CA GLN A 172 2.98 -2.15 19.89
C GLN A 172 1.56 -2.69 20.13
N GLU A 173 1.39 -4.01 20.18
CA GLU A 173 0.09 -4.64 20.49
C GLU A 173 -0.47 -4.18 21.83
N HIS A 174 0.37 -4.13 22.86
CA HIS A 174 -0.03 -3.64 24.18
C HIS A 174 -0.40 -2.15 24.17
N ILE A 175 0.37 -1.32 23.48
CA ILE A 175 0.06 0.11 23.35
C ILE A 175 -1.28 0.30 22.67
N TYR A 176 -1.53 -0.36 21.54
CA TYR A 176 -2.77 -0.24 20.78
C TYR A 176 -3.98 -0.77 21.57
N ALA A 177 -3.83 -1.91 22.24
CA ALA A 177 -4.88 -2.49 23.07
C ALA A 177 -5.28 -1.57 24.25
N GLN A 178 -4.35 -0.76 24.77
CA GLN A 178 -4.62 0.22 25.83
C GLN A 178 -5.16 1.55 25.27
N ALA A 179 -4.66 2.00 24.13
CA ALA A 179 -5.07 3.26 23.51
C ALA A 179 -6.47 3.16 22.89
N PHE A 180 -6.82 2.02 22.32
CA PHE A 180 -8.09 1.79 21.63
C PHE A 180 -8.94 0.75 22.37
N THR A 181 -9.89 1.22 23.20
CA THR A 181 -10.74 0.32 23.99
C THR A 181 -11.85 -0.35 23.19
N THR A 182 -12.41 0.37 22.21
CA THR A 182 -13.54 -0.09 21.37
C THR A 182 -13.23 -0.06 19.88
N HIS A 183 -12.30 0.81 19.43
CA HIS A 183 -11.94 0.94 18.03
C HIS A 183 -11.18 -0.30 17.54
N PRO A 184 -11.43 -0.79 16.31
CA PRO A 184 -10.76 -1.98 15.75
C PRO A 184 -9.23 -1.90 15.68
N TYR A 185 -8.62 -0.71 15.71
CA TYR A 185 -7.16 -0.55 15.77
C TYR A 185 -6.50 -1.22 16.97
N ARG A 186 -7.27 -1.63 17.97
CA ARG A 186 -6.78 -2.43 19.09
C ARG A 186 -6.21 -3.79 18.66
N THR A 187 -6.61 -4.28 17.49
CA THR A 187 -6.23 -5.59 16.96
C THR A 187 -4.97 -5.46 16.09
N PRO A 188 -3.93 -6.26 16.31
CA PRO A 188 -2.70 -6.18 15.52
C PRO A 188 -2.95 -6.67 14.09
N THR A 189 -2.34 -6.03 13.11
CA THR A 189 -2.48 -6.34 11.68
C THR A 189 -2.08 -7.78 11.35
N ILE A 190 -1.04 -8.31 12.01
CA ILE A 190 -0.61 -9.71 11.82
C ILE A 190 -1.57 -10.73 12.44
N GLY A 191 -2.52 -10.28 13.25
CA GLY A 191 -3.52 -11.11 13.90
C GLY A 191 -3.00 -11.94 15.07
N SER A 192 -3.88 -12.76 15.65
CA SER A 192 -3.54 -13.74 16.67
C SER A 192 -3.47 -15.16 16.08
N ILE A 193 -2.61 -16.02 16.66
CA ILE A 193 -2.53 -17.43 16.24
C ILE A 193 -3.89 -18.12 16.43
N ALA A 194 -4.60 -17.83 17.52
CA ALA A 194 -5.90 -18.42 17.81
C ALA A 194 -6.97 -18.08 16.77
N ASP A 195 -7.02 -16.81 16.32
CA ASP A 195 -7.97 -16.37 15.29
C ASP A 195 -7.62 -16.95 13.92
N LEU A 196 -6.34 -17.02 13.58
CA LEU A 196 -5.87 -17.66 12.34
C LEU A 196 -6.23 -19.14 12.32
N GLU A 197 -6.10 -19.86 13.44
CA GLU A 197 -6.49 -21.29 13.55
C GLU A 197 -8.00 -21.50 13.51
N ALA A 198 -8.78 -20.57 14.03
CA ALA A 198 -10.24 -20.60 13.98
C ALA A 198 -10.82 -20.26 12.60
N SER A 199 -9.99 -19.77 11.68
CA SER A 199 -10.41 -19.35 10.34
C SER A 199 -10.78 -20.53 9.46
N THR A 200 -11.80 -20.34 8.63
CA THR A 200 -12.25 -21.31 7.63
C THR A 200 -12.03 -20.80 6.21
N ILE A 201 -12.03 -21.71 5.24
CA ILE A 201 -11.93 -21.33 3.82
C ILE A 201 -13.14 -20.49 3.38
N ASP A 202 -14.31 -20.69 3.97
CA ASP A 202 -15.50 -19.91 3.64
C ASP A 202 -15.41 -18.47 4.18
N ASP A 203 -14.81 -18.28 5.36
CA ASP A 203 -14.49 -16.93 5.86
C ASP A 203 -13.55 -16.19 4.90
N VAL A 204 -12.53 -16.89 4.39
CA VAL A 204 -11.55 -16.34 3.45
C VAL A 204 -12.20 -15.97 2.12
N ARG A 205 -13.07 -16.84 1.57
CA ARG A 205 -13.81 -16.54 0.34
C ARG A 205 -14.72 -15.34 0.49
N ALA A 206 -15.49 -15.28 1.58
CA ALA A 206 -16.38 -14.16 1.88
C ALA A 206 -15.62 -12.84 2.01
N PHE A 207 -14.43 -12.85 2.61
CA PHE A 207 -13.57 -11.67 2.73
C PHE A 207 -13.06 -11.20 1.36
N TYR A 208 -12.63 -12.12 0.49
CA TYR A 208 -12.22 -11.81 -0.88
C TYR A 208 -13.36 -11.17 -1.69
N GLU A 209 -14.51 -11.85 -1.73
CA GLU A 209 -15.67 -11.41 -2.49
C GLU A 209 -16.21 -10.04 -2.02
N THR A 210 -16.00 -9.71 -0.74
CA THR A 210 -16.45 -8.44 -0.18
C THR A 210 -15.51 -7.29 -0.48
N TYR A 211 -14.21 -7.51 -0.34
CA TYR A 211 -13.24 -6.40 -0.27
C TYR A 211 -12.30 -6.28 -1.46
N TYR A 212 -11.99 -7.40 -2.17
CA TYR A 212 -11.02 -7.39 -3.26
C TYR A 212 -11.70 -7.22 -4.62
N VAL A 213 -12.49 -6.18 -4.73
CA VAL A 213 -13.32 -5.86 -5.90
C VAL A 213 -13.00 -4.45 -6.43
N PRO A 214 -13.24 -4.18 -7.73
CA PRO A 214 -12.95 -2.87 -8.33
C PRO A 214 -13.57 -1.70 -7.57
N ALA A 215 -14.82 -1.85 -7.08
CA ALA A 215 -15.54 -0.80 -6.37
C ALA A 215 -14.90 -0.40 -5.02
N ASN A 216 -14.04 -1.26 -4.46
CA ASN A 216 -13.29 -1.03 -3.23
C ASN A 216 -11.79 -0.79 -3.49
N ALA A 217 -11.41 -0.49 -4.74
CA ALA A 217 -10.00 -0.36 -5.12
C ALA A 217 -9.69 0.99 -5.76
N THR A 218 -8.44 1.42 -5.54
CA THR A 218 -7.83 2.55 -6.26
C THR A 218 -6.57 2.06 -6.94
N LEU A 219 -6.52 2.19 -8.28
CA LEU A 219 -5.32 1.94 -9.08
C LEU A 219 -4.58 3.25 -9.31
N VAL A 220 -3.31 3.29 -8.92
CA VAL A 220 -2.41 4.42 -9.15
C VAL A 220 -1.31 3.99 -10.11
N LEU A 221 -1.17 4.69 -11.23
CA LEU A 221 -0.08 4.49 -12.19
C LEU A 221 0.77 5.75 -12.28
N VAL A 222 2.09 5.59 -12.10
CA VAL A 222 3.06 6.67 -12.21
C VAL A 222 4.22 6.19 -13.09
N GLY A 223 4.66 7.01 -14.05
CA GLY A 223 5.85 6.70 -14.83
C GLY A 223 5.74 6.99 -16.31
N ASP A 224 6.56 6.31 -17.10
CA ASP A 224 6.70 6.52 -18.54
C ASP A 224 5.60 5.78 -19.32
N PHE A 225 4.51 6.49 -19.58
CA PHE A 225 3.42 6.04 -20.44
C PHE A 225 2.72 7.24 -21.09
N ASP A 226 2.02 7.01 -22.18
CA ASP A 226 1.02 7.95 -22.69
C ASP A 226 -0.29 7.78 -21.90
N THR A 227 -0.79 8.88 -21.32
CA THR A 227 -1.94 8.84 -20.42
C THR A 227 -3.20 8.28 -21.08
N ALA A 228 -3.47 8.61 -22.36
CA ALA A 228 -4.65 8.11 -23.07
C ALA A 228 -4.52 6.61 -23.36
N ALA A 229 -3.34 6.18 -23.81
CA ALA A 229 -3.07 4.76 -24.05
C ALA A 229 -3.13 3.93 -22.76
N ALA A 230 -2.60 4.43 -21.65
CA ALA A 230 -2.70 3.78 -20.34
C ALA A 230 -4.15 3.65 -19.87
N PHE A 231 -4.95 4.71 -20.03
CA PHE A 231 -6.38 4.69 -19.71
C PHE A 231 -7.13 3.62 -20.52
N ASP A 232 -6.86 3.52 -21.84
CA ASP A 232 -7.50 2.51 -22.68
C ASP A 232 -7.04 1.09 -22.31
N LEU A 233 -5.77 0.91 -21.90
CA LEU A 233 -5.28 -0.38 -21.40
C LEU A 233 -5.99 -0.79 -20.09
N VAL A 234 -6.19 0.13 -19.15
CA VAL A 234 -6.91 -0.16 -17.90
C VAL A 234 -8.36 -0.52 -18.18
N LYS A 235 -9.01 0.11 -19.16
CA LYS A 235 -10.38 -0.24 -19.56
C LYS A 235 -10.49 -1.58 -20.26
N LYS A 236 -9.43 -2.03 -20.93
CA LYS A 236 -9.39 -3.31 -21.65
C LYS A 236 -9.35 -4.50 -20.69
N TYR A 237 -8.65 -4.36 -19.58
CA TYR A 237 -8.48 -5.43 -18.61
C TYR A 237 -9.43 -5.25 -17.42
#